data_99fec357dfaa899088e0a33e5de5df01
#
_entry.id   99fec357dfaa899088e0a33e5de5df01
#
_cell.length_a   1.000
_cell.length_b   1.000
_cell.length_c   1.000
_cell.angle_alpha   90.00
_cell.angle_beta   90.00
_cell.angle_gamma   90.00
#
_symmetry.space_group_name_H-M   'P 1'
#
loop_
_entity.id
_entity.type
_entity.pdbx_description
1 polymer ?
#
loop_
_entity_poly.entity_id
_entity_poly.type
_entity_poly.pdbx_seq_one_letter_code
_entity_poly.pdbx_strand_id
1 'polypeptide(L)'
;MRENTEDLYAGIEFQRGTSEHEEILETIAHTTGTHLNHDSAISIKFISVMATRRIVKFAFEYARAHGHRKVTAVHKANIMKFSDGLFLATAQEVAREYHDIQFEDRIVDNMCMQLVQKPDMYDVLVLPNLYGDIISDLSAGLIGGLGVAPGANIGSQYAIFEPVHGSAPKYAGQNKVNPMAMMFSGVLMLRHLGEREAANRLEKAIAQVIAEGKNVTYDLKPRSDDPTAVGTSQVADAVIEKLQKLL
;
A
#
# COMPACT_ATOMS: atom_id res chain seq x y z
N MET A 1 -0.35 -4.40 -4.08
CA MET A 1 -1.05 -3.57 -5.09
C MET A 1 -2.44 -3.27 -4.56
N ARG A 2 -2.78 -2.00 -4.37
CA ARG A 2 -4.02 -1.53 -3.75
C ARG A 2 -4.92 -0.88 -4.81
N GLU A 3 -6.17 -1.30 -4.91
CA GLU A 3 -7.18 -0.57 -5.66
C GLU A 3 -7.53 0.72 -4.91
N ASN A 4 -7.60 1.88 -5.58
CA ASN A 4 -7.72 3.18 -4.91
C ASN A 4 -9.01 3.94 -5.23
N THR A 5 -9.88 3.42 -6.10
CA THR A 5 -10.98 4.24 -6.66
C THR A 5 -12.36 3.90 -6.11
N GLU A 6 -12.51 2.83 -5.38
CA GLU A 6 -13.78 2.36 -4.81
C GLU A 6 -13.59 1.83 -3.38
N ASP A 7 -14.48 0.98 -2.91
CA ASP A 7 -14.53 0.47 -1.54
C ASP A 7 -15.01 1.57 -0.55
N LEU A 8 -14.77 1.40 0.73
CA LEU A 8 -15.16 2.37 1.78
C LEU A 8 -14.53 3.76 1.59
N TYR A 9 -13.40 3.85 0.92
CA TYR A 9 -12.74 5.13 0.58
C TYR A 9 -13.48 5.98 -0.44
N ALA A 10 -14.54 5.45 -1.07
CA ALA A 10 -15.44 6.25 -1.89
C ALA A 10 -16.26 7.26 -1.07
N GLY A 11 -16.29 7.12 0.25
CA GLY A 11 -16.92 8.08 1.15
C GLY A 11 -18.44 8.14 1.05
N ILE A 12 -19.08 7.03 0.65
CA ILE A 12 -20.56 6.96 0.63
C ILE A 12 -21.01 6.63 2.05
N GLU A 13 -21.42 7.67 2.77
CA GLU A 13 -21.75 7.58 4.19
C GLU A 13 -23.05 8.30 4.52
N PHE A 14 -23.78 7.79 5.52
CA PHE A 14 -25.02 8.36 6.01
C PHE A 14 -24.88 8.67 7.50
N GLN A 15 -24.89 9.97 7.82
CA GLN A 15 -24.78 10.46 9.18
C GLN A 15 -26.10 10.19 9.94
N ARG A 16 -26.00 9.64 11.11
CA ARG A 16 -27.12 9.41 12.02
C ARG A 16 -27.99 10.66 12.20
N GLY A 17 -29.31 10.48 12.06
CA GLY A 17 -30.34 11.50 12.32
C GLY A 17 -30.57 12.48 11.17
N THR A 18 -30.02 12.21 9.98
CA THR A 18 -30.39 12.95 8.76
C THR A 18 -31.56 12.28 8.05
N SER A 19 -32.25 13.01 7.17
CA SER A 19 -33.35 12.46 6.33
C SER A 19 -32.87 11.32 5.43
N GLU A 20 -31.68 11.48 4.86
CA GLU A 20 -31.05 10.49 3.98
C GLU A 20 -30.69 9.20 4.75
N HIS A 21 -30.32 9.33 6.01
CA HIS A 21 -30.08 8.18 6.88
C HIS A 21 -31.38 7.40 7.17
N GLU A 22 -32.49 8.08 7.47
CA GLU A 22 -33.77 7.41 7.68
C GLU A 22 -34.24 6.70 6.40
N GLU A 23 -34.12 7.34 5.24
CA GLU A 23 -34.47 6.75 3.94
C GLU A 23 -33.66 5.48 3.65
N ILE A 24 -32.34 5.48 3.91
CA ILE A 24 -31.51 4.29 3.67
C ILE A 24 -31.83 3.15 4.67
N LEU A 25 -32.16 3.46 5.93
CA LEU A 25 -32.61 2.47 6.91
C LEU A 25 -33.90 1.78 6.44
N GLU A 26 -34.89 2.55 5.97
CA GLU A 26 -36.14 2.02 5.43
C GLU A 26 -35.90 1.17 4.18
N THR A 27 -35.04 1.65 3.29
CA THR A 27 -34.69 0.92 2.06
C THR A 27 -34.03 -0.43 2.38
N ILE A 28 -33.09 -0.47 3.33
CA ILE A 28 -32.46 -1.70 3.78
C ILE A 28 -33.49 -2.64 4.39
N ALA A 29 -34.32 -2.15 5.29
CA ALA A 29 -35.36 -2.95 5.93
C ALA A 29 -36.32 -3.55 4.89
N HIS A 30 -36.77 -2.74 3.93
CA HIS A 30 -37.67 -3.19 2.87
C HIS A 30 -37.07 -4.25 1.94
N THR A 31 -35.77 -4.02 1.54
CA THR A 31 -35.14 -4.88 0.53
C THR A 31 -34.51 -6.15 1.10
N THR A 32 -34.04 -6.10 2.34
CA THR A 32 -33.31 -7.23 2.96
C THR A 32 -34.06 -7.92 4.10
N GLY A 33 -35.11 -7.30 4.62
CA GLY A 33 -35.80 -7.74 5.84
C GLY A 33 -35.00 -7.49 7.13
N THR A 34 -33.85 -6.78 7.04
CA THR A 34 -32.98 -6.50 8.18
C THR A 34 -33.27 -5.11 8.73
N HIS A 35 -33.64 -5.03 9.99
CA HIS A 35 -33.85 -3.75 10.69
C HIS A 35 -32.56 -3.36 11.42
N LEU A 36 -31.94 -2.27 10.99
CA LEU A 36 -30.77 -1.69 11.66
C LEU A 36 -31.23 -0.79 12.81
N ASN A 37 -30.34 -0.57 13.78
CA ASN A 37 -30.61 0.37 14.88
C ASN A 37 -30.65 1.80 14.35
N HIS A 38 -31.68 2.58 14.76
CA HIS A 38 -31.83 4.00 14.36
C HIS A 38 -30.71 4.91 14.85
N ASP A 39 -29.92 4.49 15.83
CA ASP A 39 -28.78 5.21 16.35
C ASP A 39 -27.43 4.84 15.67
N SER A 40 -27.49 4.03 14.61
CA SER A 40 -26.30 3.68 13.80
C SER A 40 -25.91 4.79 12.83
N ALA A 41 -24.70 4.72 12.28
CA ALA A 41 -24.30 5.39 11.05
C ALA A 41 -23.95 4.32 10.01
N ILE A 42 -24.04 4.65 8.73
CA ILE A 42 -23.89 3.68 7.65
C ILE A 42 -22.80 4.14 6.69
N SER A 43 -21.89 3.22 6.34
CA SER A 43 -20.94 3.37 5.24
C SER A 43 -21.18 2.26 4.23
N ILE A 44 -21.15 2.59 2.93
CA ILE A 44 -21.37 1.61 1.86
C ILE A 44 -20.03 1.17 1.28
N LYS A 45 -19.77 -0.13 1.36
CA LYS A 45 -18.67 -0.80 0.66
C LYS A 45 -19.21 -1.38 -0.66
N PHE A 46 -18.56 -1.00 -1.76
CA PHE A 46 -18.83 -1.61 -3.06
C PHE A 46 -17.55 -1.98 -3.79
N ILE A 47 -17.62 -3.02 -4.62
CA ILE A 47 -16.52 -3.55 -5.43
C ILE A 47 -17.06 -3.78 -6.85
N SER A 48 -16.32 -3.36 -7.87
CA SER A 48 -16.69 -3.56 -9.28
C SER A 48 -15.75 -4.54 -9.99
N VAL A 49 -16.27 -5.21 -11.01
CA VAL A 49 -15.48 -6.07 -11.90
C VAL A 49 -14.41 -5.25 -12.62
N MET A 50 -14.75 -4.04 -13.07
CA MET A 50 -13.83 -3.17 -13.82
C MET A 50 -12.59 -2.80 -13.00
N ALA A 51 -12.78 -2.27 -11.79
CA ALA A 51 -11.68 -1.83 -10.94
C ALA A 51 -10.86 -3.04 -10.44
N THR A 52 -11.53 -4.12 -10.06
CA THR A 52 -10.86 -5.36 -9.67
C THR A 52 -9.99 -5.91 -10.82
N ARG A 53 -10.52 -6.02 -12.03
CA ARG A 53 -9.78 -6.52 -13.18
C ARG A 53 -8.55 -5.65 -13.48
N ARG A 54 -8.69 -4.33 -13.38
CA ARG A 54 -7.60 -3.37 -13.59
C ARG A 54 -6.46 -3.59 -12.60
N ILE A 55 -6.75 -3.64 -11.30
CA ILE A 55 -5.69 -3.78 -10.29
C ILE A 55 -5.06 -5.16 -10.28
N VAL A 56 -5.85 -6.21 -10.55
CA VAL A 56 -5.33 -7.58 -10.60
C VAL A 56 -4.43 -7.76 -11.83
N LYS A 57 -4.83 -7.28 -13.01
CA LYS A 57 -3.95 -7.27 -14.19
C LYS A 57 -2.66 -6.51 -13.90
N PHE A 58 -2.74 -5.33 -13.31
CA PHE A 58 -1.57 -4.56 -12.93
C PHE A 58 -0.64 -5.36 -12.00
N ALA A 59 -1.19 -6.08 -11.02
CA ALA A 59 -0.39 -6.91 -10.11
C ALA A 59 0.35 -8.04 -10.84
N PHE A 60 -0.29 -8.72 -11.80
CA PHE A 60 0.34 -9.76 -12.60
C PHE A 60 1.41 -9.20 -13.54
N GLU A 61 1.13 -8.09 -14.24
CA GLU A 61 2.12 -7.44 -15.12
C GLU A 61 3.32 -6.93 -14.31
N TYR A 62 3.09 -6.37 -13.14
CA TYR A 62 4.16 -5.97 -12.23
C TYR A 62 5.00 -7.19 -11.79
N ALA A 63 4.36 -8.26 -11.39
CA ALA A 63 5.06 -9.49 -10.99
C ALA A 63 5.95 -10.00 -12.13
N ARG A 64 5.42 -10.09 -13.34
CA ARG A 64 6.16 -10.52 -14.54
C ARG A 64 7.34 -9.60 -14.86
N ALA A 65 7.13 -8.29 -14.83
CA ALA A 65 8.16 -7.30 -15.16
C ALA A 65 9.32 -7.27 -14.16
N HIS A 66 9.08 -7.69 -12.90
CA HIS A 66 10.06 -7.68 -11.82
C HIS A 66 10.57 -9.07 -11.42
N GLY A 67 10.21 -10.12 -12.17
CA GLY A 67 10.67 -11.48 -11.92
C GLY A 67 10.08 -12.15 -10.68
N HIS A 68 8.96 -11.63 -10.17
CA HIS A 68 8.20 -12.25 -9.09
C HIS A 68 7.41 -13.45 -9.62
N ARG A 69 7.20 -14.44 -8.77
CA ARG A 69 6.62 -15.73 -9.19
C ARG A 69 5.19 -15.93 -8.74
N LYS A 70 4.71 -15.11 -7.79
CA LYS A 70 3.41 -15.32 -7.15
C LYS A 70 2.65 -14.02 -6.93
N VAL A 71 1.35 -14.07 -7.23
CA VAL A 71 0.38 -13.04 -6.87
C VAL A 71 -0.62 -13.63 -5.88
N THR A 72 -0.81 -12.98 -4.75
CA THR A 72 -1.77 -13.38 -3.71
C THR A 72 -2.90 -12.35 -3.63
N ALA A 73 -4.14 -12.75 -3.91
CA ALA A 73 -5.32 -11.93 -3.72
C ALA A 73 -5.78 -11.97 -2.25
N VAL A 74 -6.01 -10.81 -1.65
CA VAL A 74 -6.42 -10.70 -0.25
C VAL A 74 -7.83 -10.16 -0.15
N HIS A 75 -8.71 -10.84 0.59
CA HIS A 75 -10.14 -10.57 0.63
C HIS A 75 -10.78 -11.01 1.95
N LYS A 76 -12.09 -10.74 2.13
CA LYS A 76 -12.91 -11.25 3.22
C LYS A 76 -14.19 -11.94 2.69
N ALA A 77 -14.09 -12.69 1.60
CA ALA A 77 -15.21 -13.32 0.89
C ALA A 77 -15.98 -14.36 1.72
N ASN A 78 -15.39 -14.87 2.80
CA ASN A 78 -16.11 -15.74 3.75
C ASN A 78 -17.20 -14.99 4.52
N ILE A 79 -17.13 -13.67 4.64
CA ILE A 79 -18.13 -12.80 5.27
C ILE A 79 -18.85 -11.97 4.21
N MET A 80 -18.12 -11.18 3.41
CA MET A 80 -18.68 -10.33 2.36
C MET A 80 -18.75 -11.09 1.04
N LYS A 81 -19.73 -12.00 0.98
CA LYS A 81 -19.86 -12.98 -0.12
C LYS A 81 -20.13 -12.34 -1.48
N PHE A 82 -20.75 -11.16 -1.53
CA PHE A 82 -21.07 -10.48 -2.78
C PHE A 82 -19.96 -9.51 -3.19
N SER A 83 -19.55 -8.57 -2.37
CA SER A 83 -18.49 -7.60 -2.72
C SER A 83 -17.11 -8.25 -2.81
N ASP A 84 -16.63 -8.83 -1.72
CA ASP A 84 -15.31 -9.49 -1.72
C ASP A 84 -15.33 -10.81 -2.50
N GLY A 85 -16.50 -11.49 -2.57
CA GLY A 85 -16.67 -12.64 -3.45
C GLY A 85 -16.52 -12.28 -4.93
N LEU A 86 -17.02 -11.09 -5.34
CA LEU A 86 -16.81 -10.55 -6.68
C LEU A 86 -15.33 -10.26 -6.94
N PHE A 87 -14.64 -9.63 -5.98
CA PHE A 87 -13.19 -9.40 -6.07
C PHE A 87 -12.45 -10.72 -6.29
N LEU A 88 -12.69 -11.73 -5.45
CA LEU A 88 -12.02 -13.03 -5.55
C LEU A 88 -12.32 -13.73 -6.88
N ALA A 89 -13.58 -13.79 -7.30
CA ALA A 89 -13.97 -14.43 -8.56
C ALA A 89 -13.32 -13.75 -9.77
N THR A 90 -13.29 -12.42 -9.79
CA THR A 90 -12.64 -11.64 -10.85
C THR A 90 -11.12 -11.84 -10.83
N ALA A 91 -10.50 -11.90 -9.66
CA ALA A 91 -9.07 -12.18 -9.54
C ALA A 91 -8.71 -13.58 -10.07
N GLN A 92 -9.52 -14.59 -9.76
CA GLN A 92 -9.37 -15.95 -10.27
C GLN A 92 -9.54 -16.01 -11.80
N GLU A 93 -10.48 -15.23 -12.35
CA GLU A 93 -10.67 -15.15 -13.81
C GLU A 93 -9.44 -14.56 -14.50
N VAL A 94 -8.94 -13.42 -14.01
CA VAL A 94 -7.72 -12.79 -14.55
C VAL A 94 -6.50 -13.69 -14.42
N ALA A 95 -6.34 -14.40 -13.31
CA ALA A 95 -5.22 -15.30 -13.08
C ALA A 95 -5.08 -16.39 -14.16
N ARG A 96 -6.19 -16.81 -14.78
CA ARG A 96 -6.17 -17.79 -15.89
C ARG A 96 -5.49 -17.27 -17.15
N GLU A 97 -5.29 -15.96 -17.28
CA GLU A 97 -4.55 -15.34 -18.39
C GLU A 97 -3.03 -15.39 -18.16
N TYR A 98 -2.54 -15.77 -16.96
CA TYR A 98 -1.14 -15.68 -16.51
C TYR A 98 -0.58 -17.03 -16.03
N HIS A 99 -0.40 -17.98 -16.94
CA HIS A 99 0.03 -19.34 -16.62
C HIS A 99 1.47 -19.45 -16.09
N ASP A 100 2.26 -18.41 -16.25
CA ASP A 100 3.66 -18.30 -15.82
C ASP A 100 3.81 -17.77 -14.39
N ILE A 101 2.72 -17.32 -13.75
CA ILE A 101 2.71 -16.76 -12.39
C ILE A 101 1.74 -17.57 -11.53
N GLN A 102 2.21 -18.01 -10.38
CA GLN A 102 1.37 -18.69 -9.39
C GLN A 102 0.33 -17.73 -8.82
N PHE A 103 -0.90 -18.17 -8.74
CA PHE A 103 -1.99 -17.45 -8.05
C PHE A 103 -2.43 -18.19 -6.81
N GLU A 104 -2.65 -17.45 -5.73
CA GLU A 104 -3.32 -17.93 -4.52
C GLU A 104 -4.19 -16.82 -3.93
N ASP A 105 -5.06 -17.17 -2.98
CA ASP A 105 -5.84 -16.21 -2.22
C ASP A 105 -5.67 -16.39 -0.70
N ARG A 106 -5.92 -15.32 0.05
CA ARG A 106 -5.91 -15.33 1.51
C ARG A 106 -7.00 -14.45 2.08
N ILE A 107 -7.60 -14.90 3.17
CA ILE A 107 -8.47 -14.07 3.99
C ILE A 107 -7.63 -13.03 4.73
N VAL A 108 -8.08 -11.76 4.78
CA VAL A 108 -7.28 -10.60 5.21
C VAL A 108 -6.73 -10.73 6.64
N ASP A 109 -7.48 -11.23 7.59
CA ASP A 109 -7.02 -11.45 8.96
C ASP A 109 -5.92 -12.53 9.04
N ASN A 110 -6.05 -13.59 8.24
CA ASN A 110 -4.99 -14.57 8.10
C ASN A 110 -3.74 -13.96 7.42
N MET A 111 -3.93 -13.09 6.41
CA MET A 111 -2.81 -12.39 5.77
C MET A 111 -2.04 -11.52 6.76
N CYS A 112 -2.73 -10.77 7.63
CA CYS A 112 -2.06 -9.99 8.69
C CYS A 112 -1.17 -10.86 9.57
N MET A 113 -1.68 -12.00 10.03
CA MET A 113 -0.90 -12.94 10.83
C MET A 113 0.28 -13.53 10.05
N GLN A 114 0.06 -13.95 8.80
CA GLN A 114 1.09 -14.55 7.95
C GLN A 114 2.23 -13.60 7.64
N LEU A 115 1.96 -12.33 7.38
CA LEU A 115 2.99 -11.32 7.12
C LEU A 115 3.92 -11.11 8.32
N VAL A 116 3.39 -11.18 9.55
CA VAL A 116 4.21 -11.10 10.76
C VAL A 116 5.06 -12.35 10.97
N GLN A 117 4.51 -13.54 10.64
CA GLN A 117 5.18 -14.83 10.92
C GLN A 117 6.07 -15.31 9.78
N LYS A 118 5.67 -15.09 8.53
CA LYS A 118 6.25 -15.72 7.33
C LYS A 118 6.19 -14.78 6.12
N PRO A 119 6.72 -13.56 6.19
CA PRO A 119 6.63 -12.57 5.09
C PRO A 119 7.28 -13.11 3.80
N ASP A 120 8.33 -13.88 3.89
CA ASP A 120 9.06 -14.44 2.75
C ASP A 120 8.25 -15.41 1.87
N MET A 121 7.05 -15.79 2.31
CA MET A 121 6.16 -16.65 1.53
C MET A 121 5.39 -15.87 0.44
N TYR A 122 5.47 -14.55 0.42
CA TYR A 122 4.66 -13.69 -0.43
C TYR A 122 5.52 -12.81 -1.31
N ASP A 123 5.14 -12.68 -2.60
CA ASP A 123 5.82 -11.80 -3.55
C ASP A 123 5.00 -10.53 -3.77
N VAL A 124 3.86 -10.66 -4.45
CA VAL A 124 2.98 -9.54 -4.79
C VAL A 124 1.60 -9.77 -4.19
N LEU A 125 1.13 -8.85 -3.37
CA LEU A 125 -0.24 -8.84 -2.84
C LEU A 125 -1.12 -7.91 -3.66
N VAL A 126 -2.36 -8.34 -3.94
CA VAL A 126 -3.39 -7.51 -4.57
C VAL A 126 -4.63 -7.46 -3.69
N LEU A 127 -5.13 -6.25 -3.42
CA LEU A 127 -6.15 -6.01 -2.39
C LEU A 127 -7.15 -4.93 -2.82
N PRO A 128 -8.41 -5.03 -2.32
CA PRO A 128 -9.32 -3.89 -2.25
C PRO A 128 -8.74 -2.74 -1.43
N ASN A 129 -9.35 -1.56 -1.54
CA ASN A 129 -8.81 -0.31 -1.04
C ASN A 129 -8.50 -0.33 0.47
N LEU A 130 -9.49 -0.58 1.33
CA LEU A 130 -9.30 -0.55 2.78
C LEU A 130 -8.28 -1.59 3.26
N TYR A 131 -8.33 -2.81 2.73
CA TYR A 131 -7.36 -3.83 3.12
C TYR A 131 -5.95 -3.50 2.62
N GLY A 132 -5.85 -2.89 1.44
CA GLY A 132 -4.59 -2.40 0.91
C GLY A 132 -3.95 -1.35 1.80
N ASP A 133 -4.75 -0.43 2.37
CA ASP A 133 -4.30 0.57 3.33
C ASP A 133 -3.71 -0.09 4.60
N ILE A 134 -4.50 -0.93 5.24
CA ILE A 134 -4.11 -1.62 6.48
C ILE A 134 -2.85 -2.47 6.29
N ILE A 135 -2.81 -3.25 5.20
CA ILE A 135 -1.67 -4.14 4.91
C ILE A 135 -0.42 -3.33 4.50
N SER A 136 -0.57 -2.18 3.86
CA SER A 136 0.55 -1.31 3.53
C SER A 136 1.27 -0.80 4.77
N ASP A 137 0.52 -0.33 5.78
CA ASP A 137 1.08 0.14 7.04
C ASP A 137 1.72 -1.00 7.86
N LEU A 138 1.05 -2.17 7.90
CA LEU A 138 1.64 -3.37 8.51
C LEU A 138 2.98 -3.72 7.84
N SER A 139 3.01 -3.74 6.50
CA SER A 139 4.20 -4.07 5.73
C SER A 139 5.31 -3.04 5.92
N ALA A 140 4.96 -1.75 5.97
CA ALA A 140 5.90 -0.67 6.28
C ALA A 140 6.53 -0.87 7.68
N GLY A 141 5.72 -1.27 8.67
CA GLY A 141 6.23 -1.61 10.00
C GLY A 141 7.25 -2.76 9.99
N LEU A 142 7.01 -3.79 9.17
CA LEU A 142 7.90 -4.94 9.07
C LEU A 142 9.28 -4.63 8.44
N ILE A 143 9.35 -3.64 7.55
CA ILE A 143 10.60 -3.26 6.86
C ILE A 143 11.37 -2.11 7.55
N GLY A 144 10.93 -1.64 8.69
CA GLY A 144 11.62 -0.59 9.44
C GLY A 144 10.84 0.72 9.61
N GLY A 145 9.58 0.75 9.19
CA GLY A 145 8.65 1.85 9.40
C GLY A 145 8.35 2.67 8.14
N LEU A 146 7.42 3.60 8.30
CA LEU A 146 6.94 4.45 7.21
C LEU A 146 8.03 5.33 6.58
N GLY A 147 9.11 5.62 7.31
CA GLY A 147 10.24 6.44 6.82
C GLY A 147 11.03 5.82 5.66
N VAL A 148 10.81 4.54 5.36
CA VAL A 148 11.44 3.82 4.24
C VAL A 148 10.44 3.24 3.24
N ALA A 149 9.15 3.47 3.43
CA ALA A 149 8.08 2.91 2.60
C ALA A 149 7.70 3.83 1.43
N PRO A 150 8.09 3.53 0.18
CA PRO A 150 7.70 4.30 -0.99
C PRO A 150 6.29 3.98 -1.44
N GLY A 151 5.67 4.91 -2.16
CA GLY A 151 4.39 4.75 -2.82
C GLY A 151 4.38 5.24 -4.25
N ALA A 152 3.48 4.68 -5.05
CA ALA A 152 3.20 5.12 -6.41
C ALA A 152 1.72 4.89 -6.73
N ASN A 153 1.04 5.91 -7.23
CA ASN A 153 -0.30 5.84 -7.77
C ASN A 153 -0.20 5.87 -9.30
N ILE A 154 -0.48 4.74 -9.94
CA ILE A 154 -0.31 4.57 -11.39
C ILE A 154 -1.67 4.55 -12.06
N GLY A 155 -1.95 5.57 -12.84
CA GLY A 155 -3.14 5.67 -13.69
C GLY A 155 -2.84 5.34 -15.15
N SER A 156 -3.85 5.47 -16.01
CA SER A 156 -3.71 5.21 -17.46
C SER A 156 -2.97 6.32 -18.20
N GLN A 157 -2.95 7.56 -17.68
CA GLN A 157 -2.33 8.72 -18.33
C GLN A 157 -1.31 9.40 -17.43
N TYR A 158 -1.47 9.35 -16.12
CA TYR A 158 -0.64 10.04 -15.14
C TYR A 158 -0.19 9.07 -14.06
N ALA A 159 0.97 9.37 -13.46
CA ALA A 159 1.47 8.67 -12.28
C ALA A 159 1.91 9.70 -11.23
N ILE A 160 1.66 9.39 -9.95
CA ILE A 160 2.10 10.20 -8.80
C ILE A 160 2.98 9.31 -7.93
N PHE A 161 4.14 9.83 -7.55
CA PHE A 161 5.11 9.13 -6.70
C PHE A 161 5.23 9.90 -5.39
N GLU A 162 4.84 9.25 -4.31
CA GLU A 162 4.80 9.84 -2.98
C GLU A 162 5.15 8.77 -1.94
N PRO A 163 5.67 9.15 -0.76
CA PRO A 163 5.81 8.17 0.33
C PRO A 163 4.45 7.74 0.87
N VAL A 164 4.39 6.57 1.50
CA VAL A 164 3.16 6.07 2.15
C VAL A 164 2.76 6.96 3.32
N HIS A 165 3.74 7.54 4.04
CA HIS A 165 3.46 8.41 5.19
C HIS A 165 2.86 9.77 4.79
N GLY A 166 2.06 10.36 5.71
CA GLY A 166 1.55 11.72 5.57
C GLY A 166 2.60 12.81 5.87
N SER A 167 2.15 14.06 6.00
CA SER A 167 2.98 15.26 6.13
C SER A 167 3.65 15.45 7.51
N ALA A 168 3.23 14.72 8.55
CA ALA A 168 3.76 14.78 9.91
C ALA A 168 4.01 16.22 10.45
N PRO A 169 2.98 17.10 10.50
CA PRO A 169 3.13 18.54 10.74
C PRO A 169 3.83 18.87 12.07
N LYS A 170 3.75 17.98 13.04
CA LYS A 170 4.45 18.13 14.34
C LYS A 170 5.97 18.18 14.22
N TYR A 171 6.55 17.73 13.12
CA TYR A 171 7.99 17.73 12.88
C TYR A 171 8.43 18.80 11.88
N ALA A 172 7.51 19.64 11.39
CA ALA A 172 7.84 20.69 10.44
C ALA A 172 8.96 21.60 10.96
N GLY A 173 9.95 21.88 10.13
CA GLY A 173 11.09 22.75 10.46
C GLY A 173 12.14 22.15 11.42
N GLN A 174 11.98 20.92 11.90
CA GLN A 174 12.89 20.32 12.90
C GLN A 174 14.08 19.56 12.29
N ASN A 175 14.14 19.39 10.98
CA ASN A 175 15.20 18.60 10.29
C ASN A 175 15.37 17.19 10.90
N LYS A 176 14.27 16.50 11.22
CA LYS A 176 14.29 15.28 12.04
C LYS A 176 13.83 14.02 11.33
N VAL A 177 12.85 14.15 10.40
CA VAL A 177 12.21 13.00 9.77
C VAL A 177 13.10 12.32 8.75
N ASN A 178 12.92 11.01 8.56
CA ASN A 178 13.63 10.22 7.58
C ASN A 178 13.18 10.60 6.14
N PRO A 179 14.08 10.99 5.23
CA PRO A 179 13.74 11.35 3.86
C PRO A 179 13.73 10.15 2.91
N MET A 180 14.10 8.95 3.36
CA MET A 180 14.37 7.81 2.47
C MET A 180 13.11 7.30 1.76
N ALA A 181 11.93 7.36 2.38
CA ALA A 181 10.68 6.98 1.72
C ALA A 181 10.42 7.84 0.46
N MET A 182 10.65 9.16 0.54
CA MET A 182 10.57 10.06 -0.61
C MET A 182 11.63 9.74 -1.66
N MET A 183 12.87 9.43 -1.24
CA MET A 183 13.92 9.03 -2.16
C MET A 183 13.62 7.72 -2.87
N PHE A 184 13.07 6.72 -2.17
CA PHE A 184 12.62 5.46 -2.78
C PHE A 184 11.41 5.67 -3.71
N SER A 185 10.51 6.62 -3.41
CA SER A 185 9.46 7.02 -4.36
C SER A 185 10.06 7.62 -5.63
N GLY A 186 11.16 8.37 -5.50
CA GLY A 186 11.98 8.83 -6.64
C GLY A 186 12.59 7.66 -7.43
N VAL A 187 13.04 6.59 -6.78
CA VAL A 187 13.50 5.36 -7.46
C VAL A 187 12.36 4.73 -8.27
N LEU A 188 11.15 4.64 -7.71
CA LEU A 188 9.98 4.13 -8.44
C LEU A 188 9.66 5.01 -9.66
N MET A 189 9.74 6.34 -9.51
CA MET A 189 9.54 7.30 -10.60
C MET A 189 10.56 7.09 -11.73
N LEU A 190 11.83 6.98 -11.39
CA LEU A 190 12.88 6.75 -12.39
C LEU A 190 12.68 5.42 -13.14
N ARG A 191 12.28 4.35 -12.43
CA ARG A 191 11.94 3.08 -13.07
C ARG A 191 10.74 3.19 -13.99
N HIS A 192 9.71 3.93 -13.60
CA HIS A 192 8.53 4.18 -14.42
C HIS A 192 8.87 4.94 -15.72
N LEU A 193 9.79 5.90 -15.64
CA LEU A 193 10.29 6.66 -16.79
C LEU A 193 11.29 5.90 -17.67
N GLY A 194 11.65 4.67 -17.29
CA GLY A 194 12.63 3.86 -18.02
C GLY A 194 14.10 4.13 -17.66
N GLU A 195 14.37 5.05 -16.73
CA GLU A 195 15.71 5.45 -16.28
C GLU A 195 16.31 4.43 -15.28
N ARG A 196 16.41 3.18 -15.71
CA ARG A 196 16.78 2.05 -14.85
C ARG A 196 18.14 2.17 -14.19
N GLU A 197 19.15 2.67 -14.92
CA GLU A 197 20.49 2.84 -14.35
C GLU A 197 20.53 3.89 -13.24
N ALA A 198 19.86 5.03 -13.44
CA ALA A 198 19.75 6.08 -12.44
C ALA A 198 19.00 5.56 -11.20
N ALA A 199 17.89 4.83 -11.40
CA ALA A 199 17.14 4.21 -10.33
C ALA A 199 18.01 3.24 -9.49
N ASN A 200 18.73 2.33 -10.16
CA ASN A 200 19.56 1.34 -9.49
C ASN A 200 20.73 1.98 -8.73
N ARG A 201 21.34 3.03 -9.27
CA ARG A 201 22.40 3.79 -8.58
C ARG A 201 21.87 4.48 -7.33
N LEU A 202 20.73 5.16 -7.43
CA LEU A 202 20.11 5.83 -6.28
C LEU A 202 19.73 4.81 -5.19
N GLU A 203 19.06 3.73 -5.55
CA GLU A 203 18.68 2.66 -4.61
C GLU A 203 19.92 2.05 -3.92
N LYS A 204 20.98 1.78 -4.68
CA LYS A 204 22.22 1.26 -4.13
C LYS A 204 22.89 2.25 -3.16
N ALA A 205 22.87 3.55 -3.46
CA ALA A 205 23.39 4.59 -2.57
C ALA A 205 22.62 4.64 -1.25
N ILE A 206 21.27 4.61 -1.30
CA ILE A 206 20.42 4.57 -0.12
C ILE A 206 20.69 3.29 0.70
N ALA A 207 20.73 2.13 0.05
CA ALA A 207 21.02 0.84 0.71
C ALA A 207 22.38 0.85 1.43
N GLN A 208 23.42 1.47 0.86
CA GLN A 208 24.73 1.61 1.51
C GLN A 208 24.66 2.48 2.78
N VAL A 209 23.92 3.59 2.75
CA VAL A 209 23.72 4.44 3.93
C VAL A 209 23.00 3.70 5.05
N ILE A 210 21.94 2.94 4.70
CA ILE A 210 21.21 2.10 5.67
C ILE A 210 22.14 1.03 6.26
N ALA A 211 22.86 0.30 5.42
CA ALA A 211 23.75 -0.78 5.86
C ALA A 211 24.89 -0.28 6.77
N GLU A 212 25.41 0.92 6.55
CA GLU A 212 26.42 1.54 7.42
C GLU A 212 25.83 1.95 8.79
N GLY A 213 24.54 2.31 8.84
CA GLY A 213 23.83 2.71 10.07
C GLY A 213 24.37 3.96 10.76
N LYS A 214 25.33 4.66 10.14
CA LYS A 214 25.98 5.84 10.74
C LYS A 214 25.13 7.11 10.53
N ASN A 215 24.87 7.46 9.27
CA ASN A 215 24.16 8.67 8.89
C ASN A 215 22.67 8.34 8.62
N VAL A 216 21.98 7.86 9.63
CA VAL A 216 20.54 7.53 9.59
C VAL A 216 19.79 8.28 10.67
N THR A 217 18.53 8.53 10.44
CA THR A 217 17.61 9.16 11.40
C THR A 217 17.28 8.24 12.58
N TYR A 218 16.66 8.79 13.60
CA TYR A 218 16.34 8.10 14.86
C TYR A 218 15.51 6.83 14.70
N ASP A 219 14.64 6.77 13.68
CA ASP A 219 13.75 5.64 13.38
C ASP A 219 14.50 4.39 12.85
N LEU A 220 15.68 4.58 12.29
CA LEU A 220 16.56 3.49 11.84
C LEU A 220 17.69 3.17 12.84
N LYS A 221 17.71 3.80 14.01
CA LYS A 221 18.65 3.46 15.09
C LYS A 221 18.04 2.39 16.00
N PRO A 222 18.86 1.58 16.69
CA PRO A 222 18.37 0.57 17.65
C PRO A 222 17.50 1.16 18.76
N ARG A 223 17.73 2.44 19.09
CA ARG A 223 16.96 3.20 20.08
C ARG A 223 16.60 4.57 19.52
N SER A 224 15.37 5.01 19.72
CA SER A 224 14.86 6.28 19.20
C SER A 224 15.51 7.53 19.85
N ASP A 225 16.19 7.37 20.99
CA ASP A 225 16.94 8.39 21.72
C ASP A 225 18.45 8.32 21.47
N ASP A 226 18.92 7.57 20.47
CA ASP A 226 20.33 7.43 20.14
C ASP A 226 20.92 8.81 19.74
N PRO A 227 21.92 9.32 20.47
CA PRO A 227 22.49 10.63 20.18
C PRO A 227 23.30 10.70 18.88
N THR A 228 23.58 9.55 18.27
CA THR A 228 24.26 9.46 16.96
C THR A 228 23.29 9.53 15.78
N ALA A 229 21.99 9.63 16.03
CA ALA A 229 21.00 9.86 14.98
C ALA A 229 21.24 11.24 14.33
N VAL A 230 21.13 11.28 13.01
CA VAL A 230 21.33 12.53 12.24
C VAL A 230 19.98 13.08 11.74
N GLY A 231 19.97 14.31 11.26
CA GLY A 231 18.78 14.95 10.74
C GLY A 231 18.51 14.60 9.27
N THR A 232 17.36 15.05 8.77
CA THR A 232 16.89 14.84 7.40
C THR A 232 17.91 15.23 6.36
N SER A 233 18.51 16.43 6.47
CA SER A 233 19.49 16.95 5.51
C SER A 233 20.78 16.13 5.50
N GLN A 234 21.28 15.71 6.66
CA GLN A 234 22.50 14.92 6.75
C GLN A 234 22.33 13.52 6.14
N VAL A 235 21.14 12.93 6.22
CA VAL A 235 20.84 11.68 5.48
C VAL A 235 20.93 11.92 3.98
N ALA A 236 20.35 13.03 3.49
CA ALA A 236 20.40 13.37 2.07
C ALA A 236 21.84 13.58 1.59
N ASP A 237 22.65 14.32 2.36
CA ASP A 237 24.07 14.54 2.05
C ASP A 237 24.85 13.21 1.98
N ALA A 238 24.61 12.30 2.91
CA ALA A 238 25.22 10.98 2.92
C ALA A 238 24.86 10.15 1.67
N VAL A 239 23.59 10.19 1.25
CA VAL A 239 23.14 9.51 0.03
C VAL A 239 23.80 10.13 -1.21
N ILE A 240 23.88 11.45 -1.29
CA ILE A 240 24.54 12.17 -2.39
C ILE A 240 26.02 11.77 -2.48
N GLU A 241 26.73 11.71 -1.34
CA GLU A 241 28.12 11.28 -1.29
C GLU A 241 28.33 9.87 -1.84
N LYS A 242 27.42 8.93 -1.48
CA LYS A 242 27.48 7.56 -2.01
C LYS A 242 27.15 7.53 -3.50
N LEU A 243 26.16 8.30 -3.94
CA LEU A 243 25.75 8.35 -5.34
C LEU A 243 26.89 8.88 -6.23
N GLN A 244 27.60 9.92 -5.80
CA GLN A 244 28.78 10.47 -6.53
C GLN A 244 29.87 9.43 -6.72
N LYS A 245 30.04 8.48 -5.80
CA LYS A 245 31.04 7.40 -5.94
C LYS A 245 30.58 6.27 -6.88
N LEU A 246 29.33 6.27 -7.30
CA LEU A 246 28.73 5.29 -8.21
C LEU A 246 28.56 5.83 -9.65
N LEU A 247 28.88 7.12 -9.86
CA LEU A 247 28.94 7.76 -11.18
C LEU A 247 30.23 7.47 -11.88
#